data_6a4790042600782f807524206d060d46
#
_entry.id   6a4790042600782f807524206d060d46
#
_cell.length_a   1.000
_cell.length_b   1.000
_cell.length_c   1.000
_cell.angle_alpha   90.00
_cell.angle_beta   90.00
_cell.angle_gamma   90.00
#
_symmetry.space_group_name_H-M   'P 1'
#
loop_
_entity.id
_entity.type
_entity.pdbx_description
1 polymer ?
#
loop_
_entity_poly.entity_id
_entity_poly.type
_entity_poly.pdbx_seq_one_letter_code
_entity_poly.pdbx_strand_id
1 'polypeptide(L)'
;MASARLISIDVGAAHVACGVFVAEAEGGLVLQEFAVEIHGADPAAEAGWGERTAQALWALANRLDLGGAAVFTVPGHLALTKSVKTPSVPPGKRGKIILFEAAQAVPYPLKEVRWSHAVVADDGAELELRFTAVKLETMERLCAATAAAGITVCGAVPSCEALQRAFRYNYPEVTGPVLVADIGARSTTLLLLGPERVQVRTVALAGNMITQAIAENFQLDFAQTEALKTRSLGGDPAASPSSRPPVQRATSHFAAQLEVEINRFLAGSLAAPSAMVPAVLYVTGGGSLMAGLPAALGEKLAVRVERYDPVRRVKLSERAAGAGASAHLLANLVGLAQLAATDRAGATALLPPGVRLELAFRRRQYWLLAAAILLILALTPPLCHYERLAELTDARTREIEAQLRPRQALASRNAGNLAKLQAVQAQVATLRGLVEAKTRWVEFLADLQERLAAVEDGWLDQMKLVRRPGSAGPGLELALSGRLLDPVNPGSNVSAESHEKVRRLCASLAASPFVTRLKDERFDNTRPGLLRFDLTLVMNPRSPL
;
A
#
# COMPACT_ATOMS: atom_id res chain seq x y z
N MET A 1 -8.52 -4.62 -31.45
CA MET A 1 -8.09 -4.18 -30.09
C MET A 1 -6.63 -3.84 -30.18
N ALA A 2 -6.21 -2.67 -29.69
CA ALA A 2 -4.78 -2.33 -29.69
C ALA A 2 -4.06 -3.36 -28.81
N SER A 3 -3.04 -4.01 -29.38
CA SER A 3 -2.22 -5.00 -28.71
C SER A 3 -1.52 -4.33 -27.52
N ALA A 4 -1.74 -4.82 -26.31
CA ALA A 4 -1.20 -4.20 -25.09
C ALA A 4 0.34 -4.34 -25.07
N ARG A 5 1.04 -3.21 -24.97
CA ARG A 5 2.48 -3.17 -24.77
C ARG A 5 2.81 -3.69 -23.37
N LEU A 6 3.63 -4.72 -23.27
CA LEU A 6 4.05 -5.37 -22.03
C LEU A 6 5.53 -5.06 -21.79
N ILE A 7 5.84 -4.32 -20.75
CA ILE A 7 7.22 -3.95 -20.40
C ILE A 7 7.69 -4.92 -19.31
N SER A 8 8.75 -5.66 -19.62
CA SER A 8 9.41 -6.60 -18.71
C SER A 8 10.80 -6.10 -18.37
N ILE A 9 11.17 -6.09 -17.08
CA ILE A 9 12.46 -5.62 -16.60
C ILE A 9 13.10 -6.73 -15.76
N ASP A 10 14.23 -7.25 -16.19
CA ASP A 10 15.02 -8.19 -15.41
C ASP A 10 16.11 -7.43 -14.65
N VAL A 11 15.96 -7.37 -13.33
CA VAL A 11 16.94 -6.76 -12.44
C VAL A 11 17.90 -7.83 -11.97
N GLY A 12 19.11 -7.81 -12.47
CA GLY A 12 20.18 -8.76 -12.11
C GLY A 12 21.18 -8.18 -11.12
N ALA A 13 22.13 -9.01 -10.69
CA ALA A 13 23.24 -8.55 -9.85
C ALA A 13 24.29 -7.76 -10.66
N ALA A 14 24.48 -8.07 -11.92
CA ALA A 14 25.50 -7.48 -12.80
C ALA A 14 24.93 -6.68 -13.97
N HIS A 15 23.62 -6.70 -14.19
CA HIS A 15 22.96 -6.03 -15.30
C HIS A 15 21.50 -5.69 -14.97
N VAL A 16 20.94 -4.80 -15.76
CA VAL A 16 19.48 -4.64 -15.91
C VAL A 16 19.17 -4.87 -17.38
N ALA A 17 18.22 -5.75 -17.67
CA ALA A 17 17.73 -5.98 -19.02
C ALA A 17 16.26 -5.57 -19.13
N CYS A 18 15.86 -5.05 -20.27
CA CYS A 18 14.50 -4.66 -20.56
C CYS A 18 14.03 -5.20 -21.89
N GLY A 19 12.79 -5.74 -21.91
CA GLY A 19 12.13 -6.20 -23.10
C GLY A 19 10.73 -5.59 -23.22
N VAL A 20 10.40 -5.12 -24.40
CA VAL A 20 9.06 -4.66 -24.76
C VAL A 20 8.39 -5.75 -25.58
N PHE A 21 7.34 -6.33 -25.04
CA PHE A 21 6.59 -7.41 -25.67
C PHE A 21 5.20 -6.97 -26.07
N VAL A 22 4.65 -7.72 -27.00
CA VAL A 22 3.27 -7.62 -27.43
C VAL A 22 2.67 -9.02 -27.41
N ALA A 23 1.49 -9.16 -26.80
CA ALA A 23 0.75 -10.42 -26.82
C ALA A 23 -0.09 -10.53 -28.09
N GLU A 24 0.00 -11.67 -28.78
CA GLU A 24 -0.87 -12.03 -29.90
C GLU A 24 -2.17 -12.66 -29.40
N ALA A 25 -3.20 -12.68 -30.25
CA ALA A 25 -4.53 -13.19 -29.92
C ALA A 25 -4.55 -14.67 -29.46
N GLU A 26 -3.62 -15.47 -29.94
CA GLU A 26 -3.49 -16.90 -29.61
C GLU A 26 -2.52 -17.18 -28.44
N GLY A 27 -2.18 -16.15 -27.65
CA GLY A 27 -1.26 -16.28 -26.51
C GLY A 27 0.22 -16.30 -26.89
N GLY A 28 0.56 -16.02 -28.16
CA GLY A 28 1.93 -15.83 -28.62
C GLY A 28 2.53 -14.55 -28.08
N LEU A 29 3.86 -14.50 -27.96
CA LEU A 29 4.61 -13.31 -27.57
C LEU A 29 5.51 -12.86 -28.71
N VAL A 30 5.51 -11.55 -28.97
CA VAL A 30 6.42 -10.89 -29.92
C VAL A 30 7.30 -9.93 -29.13
N LEU A 31 8.61 -10.13 -29.17
CA LEU A 31 9.58 -9.18 -28.62
C LEU A 31 9.78 -8.06 -29.64
N GLN A 32 9.36 -6.87 -29.27
CA GLN A 32 9.46 -5.67 -30.13
C GLN A 32 10.82 -4.99 -30.02
N GLU A 33 11.28 -4.82 -28.79
CA GLU A 33 12.50 -4.12 -28.48
C GLU A 33 13.19 -4.78 -27.27
N PHE A 34 14.52 -4.77 -27.28
CA PHE A 34 15.34 -5.32 -26.21
C PHE A 34 16.57 -4.44 -26.01
N ALA A 35 16.90 -4.19 -24.75
CA ALA A 35 18.17 -3.57 -24.38
C ALA A 35 18.65 -4.08 -23.02
N VAL A 36 19.96 -4.00 -22.80
CA VAL A 36 20.63 -4.38 -21.57
C VAL A 36 21.66 -3.31 -21.21
N GLU A 37 21.76 -3.02 -19.92
CA GLU A 37 22.83 -2.21 -19.32
C GLU A 37 23.57 -3.05 -18.28
N ILE A 38 24.90 -3.09 -18.40
CA ILE A 38 25.79 -3.85 -17.53
C ILE A 38 26.36 -2.92 -16.46
N HIS A 39 26.34 -3.35 -15.21
CA HIS A 39 26.82 -2.53 -14.08
C HIS A 39 28.33 -2.27 -14.09
N GLY A 40 29.11 -3.09 -14.76
CA GLY A 40 30.58 -2.94 -14.87
C GLY A 40 31.36 -3.05 -13.56
N ALA A 41 30.71 -3.47 -12.46
CA ALA A 41 31.30 -3.60 -11.14
C ALA A 41 31.13 -5.02 -10.59
N ASP A 42 31.95 -5.38 -9.58
CA ASP A 42 31.84 -6.68 -8.91
C ASP A 42 30.42 -6.88 -8.35
N PRO A 43 29.68 -7.90 -8.79
CA PRO A 43 28.36 -8.22 -8.28
C PRO A 43 28.34 -8.58 -6.79
N ALA A 44 29.46 -9.00 -6.20
CA ALA A 44 29.58 -9.27 -4.78
C ALA A 44 29.58 -7.98 -3.94
N ALA A 45 29.99 -6.86 -4.51
CA ALA A 45 29.97 -5.55 -3.84
C ALA A 45 28.55 -5.01 -3.73
N GLU A 46 27.96 -5.12 -2.54
CA GLU A 46 26.61 -4.58 -2.26
C GLU A 46 26.56 -3.06 -2.32
N ALA A 47 27.66 -2.40 -1.94
CA ALA A 47 27.78 -0.96 -1.98
C ALA A 47 27.58 -0.43 -3.42
N GLY A 48 26.66 0.53 -3.57
CA GLY A 48 26.37 1.18 -4.85
C GLY A 48 25.57 0.33 -5.85
N TRP A 49 25.18 -0.92 -5.54
CA TRP A 49 24.35 -1.72 -6.45
C TRP A 49 23.02 -1.04 -6.78
N GLY A 50 22.34 -0.49 -5.78
CA GLY A 50 21.07 0.22 -5.96
C GLY A 50 21.19 1.45 -6.85
N GLU A 51 22.28 2.21 -6.72
CA GLU A 51 22.56 3.39 -7.55
C GLU A 51 22.86 2.99 -9.01
N ARG A 52 23.70 1.96 -9.21
CA ARG A 52 23.98 1.43 -10.56
C ARG A 52 22.72 0.89 -11.22
N THR A 53 21.86 0.21 -10.45
CA THR A 53 20.55 -0.27 -10.93
C THR A 53 19.66 0.89 -11.34
N ALA A 54 19.60 1.98 -10.55
CA ALA A 54 18.82 3.16 -10.88
C ALA A 54 19.34 3.86 -12.15
N GLN A 55 20.65 4.00 -12.30
CA GLN A 55 21.28 4.54 -13.50
C GLN A 55 20.98 3.70 -14.75
N ALA A 56 21.09 2.36 -14.62
CA ALA A 56 20.77 1.44 -15.70
C ALA A 56 19.28 1.51 -16.10
N LEU A 57 18.36 1.59 -15.13
CA LEU A 57 16.93 1.76 -15.40
C LEU A 57 16.65 3.07 -16.14
N TRP A 58 17.28 4.15 -15.72
CA TRP A 58 17.14 5.45 -16.39
C TRP A 58 17.68 5.43 -17.83
N ALA A 59 18.85 4.82 -18.04
CA ALA A 59 19.44 4.69 -19.38
C ALA A 59 18.55 3.85 -20.31
N LEU A 60 18.03 2.72 -19.82
CA LEU A 60 17.13 1.85 -20.57
C LEU A 60 15.78 2.53 -20.86
N ALA A 61 15.23 3.29 -19.91
CA ALA A 61 13.98 4.01 -20.09
C ALA A 61 14.08 5.02 -21.23
N ASN A 62 15.19 5.77 -21.28
CA ASN A 62 15.43 6.74 -22.36
C ASN A 62 15.70 6.06 -23.70
N ARG A 63 16.47 4.94 -23.70
CA ARG A 63 16.85 4.23 -24.93
C ARG A 63 15.68 3.55 -25.62
N LEU A 64 14.71 3.02 -24.85
CA LEU A 64 13.57 2.24 -25.36
C LEU A 64 12.25 3.01 -25.27
N ASP A 65 12.29 4.30 -24.88
CA ASP A 65 11.08 5.12 -24.63
C ASP A 65 10.04 4.37 -23.77
N LEU A 66 10.46 3.94 -22.57
CA LEU A 66 9.68 3.08 -21.69
C LEU A 66 8.64 3.87 -20.89
N GLY A 67 7.65 4.44 -21.58
CA GLY A 67 6.47 4.97 -20.90
C GLY A 67 5.43 3.86 -20.63
N GLY A 68 4.97 3.70 -19.40
CA GLY A 68 3.85 2.80 -19.10
C GLY A 68 4.09 1.81 -17.96
N ALA A 69 3.24 0.77 -17.93
CA ALA A 69 3.21 -0.22 -16.85
C ALA A 69 4.22 -1.35 -17.10
N ALA A 70 5.14 -1.56 -16.14
CA ALA A 70 6.16 -2.59 -16.20
C ALA A 70 6.06 -3.59 -15.04
N VAL A 71 6.47 -4.82 -15.30
CA VAL A 71 6.71 -5.86 -14.28
C VAL A 71 8.21 -6.12 -14.21
N PHE A 72 8.76 -6.26 -13.01
CA PHE A 72 10.18 -6.54 -12.85
C PHE A 72 10.46 -7.80 -12.01
N THR A 73 11.66 -8.40 -12.22
CA THR A 73 12.15 -9.48 -11.38
C THR A 73 12.87 -8.96 -10.16
N VAL A 74 12.75 -9.71 -9.06
CA VAL A 74 13.66 -9.59 -7.92
C VAL A 74 14.72 -10.68 -8.04
N PRO A 75 16.02 -10.32 -8.05
CA PRO A 75 17.11 -11.30 -8.20
C PRO A 75 17.13 -12.31 -7.04
N GLY A 76 17.52 -13.55 -7.35
CA GLY A 76 17.50 -14.67 -6.40
C GLY A 76 18.33 -14.44 -5.14
N HIS A 77 19.44 -13.70 -5.21
CA HIS A 77 20.27 -13.39 -4.04
C HIS A 77 19.63 -12.39 -3.06
N LEU A 78 18.60 -11.63 -3.48
CA LEU A 78 17.82 -10.72 -2.64
C LEU A 78 16.51 -11.33 -2.16
N ALA A 79 16.09 -12.44 -2.75
CA ALA A 79 14.85 -13.12 -2.43
C ALA A 79 15.12 -14.40 -1.61
N LEU A 80 14.72 -14.41 -0.36
CA LEU A 80 14.71 -15.63 0.43
C LEU A 80 13.55 -16.50 -0.03
N THR A 81 13.86 -17.72 -0.49
CA THR A 81 12.82 -18.71 -0.82
C THR A 81 12.95 -19.91 0.11
N LYS A 82 11.87 -20.31 0.78
CA LYS A 82 11.82 -21.43 1.70
C LYS A 82 10.52 -22.22 1.54
N SER A 83 10.67 -23.54 1.42
CA SER A 83 9.52 -24.46 1.43
C SER A 83 9.28 -24.99 2.83
N VAL A 84 8.01 -25.04 3.24
CA VAL A 84 7.56 -25.53 4.54
C VAL A 84 6.40 -26.50 4.31
N LYS A 85 6.38 -27.59 5.05
CA LYS A 85 5.27 -28.53 5.12
C LYS A 85 4.49 -28.30 6.39
N THR A 86 3.18 -28.24 6.28
CA THR A 86 2.26 -28.04 7.39
C THR A 86 1.05 -28.96 7.19
N PRO A 87 0.34 -29.38 8.25
CA PRO A 87 -0.87 -30.14 8.09
C PRO A 87 -1.91 -29.42 7.22
N SER A 88 -2.56 -30.16 6.32
CA SER A 88 -3.62 -29.59 5.49
C SER A 88 -4.83 -29.24 6.36
N VAL A 89 -5.39 -28.06 6.11
CA VAL A 89 -6.52 -27.50 6.88
C VAL A 89 -7.60 -26.97 5.96
N PRO A 90 -8.85 -26.91 6.45
CA PRO A 90 -9.94 -26.33 5.68
C PRO A 90 -9.62 -24.91 5.19
N PRO A 91 -10.12 -24.50 4.01
CA PRO A 91 -9.79 -23.22 3.36
C PRO A 91 -9.96 -22.00 4.28
N GLY A 92 -10.98 -21.99 5.14
CA GLY A 92 -11.23 -20.88 6.07
C GLY A 92 -10.15 -20.67 7.16
N LYS A 93 -9.33 -21.68 7.44
CA LYS A 93 -8.24 -21.62 8.43
C LYS A 93 -6.86 -21.44 7.78
N ARG A 94 -6.74 -21.67 6.46
CA ARG A 94 -5.46 -21.62 5.72
C ARG A 94 -4.71 -20.32 5.93
N GLY A 95 -5.39 -19.17 5.86
CA GLY A 95 -4.74 -17.87 6.00
C GLY A 95 -4.00 -17.67 7.32
N LYS A 96 -4.55 -18.18 8.44
CA LYS A 96 -3.91 -18.09 9.75
C LYS A 96 -2.67 -18.98 9.85
N ILE A 97 -2.74 -20.20 9.30
CA ILE A 97 -1.61 -21.13 9.28
C ILE A 97 -0.51 -20.60 8.38
N ILE A 98 -0.85 -20.13 7.18
CA ILE A 98 0.12 -19.52 6.27
C ILE A 98 0.86 -18.35 6.94
N LEU A 99 0.15 -17.50 7.66
CA LEU A 99 0.76 -16.38 8.38
C LEU A 99 1.69 -16.86 9.51
N PHE A 100 1.28 -17.89 10.25
CA PHE A 100 2.06 -18.50 11.31
C PHE A 100 3.34 -19.15 10.77
N GLU A 101 3.22 -19.96 9.73
CA GLU A 101 4.36 -20.60 9.06
C GLU A 101 5.30 -19.55 8.42
N ALA A 102 4.75 -18.48 7.83
CA ALA A 102 5.56 -17.39 7.30
C ALA A 102 6.41 -16.73 8.39
N ALA A 103 5.84 -16.51 9.59
CA ALA A 103 6.56 -15.91 10.71
C ALA A 103 7.70 -16.79 11.23
N GLN A 104 7.61 -18.11 11.08
CA GLN A 104 8.69 -19.05 11.44
C GLN A 104 9.69 -19.26 10.29
N ALA A 105 9.21 -19.27 9.06
CA ALA A 105 10.04 -19.56 7.90
C ALA A 105 10.96 -18.39 7.54
N VAL A 106 10.48 -17.15 7.73
CA VAL A 106 11.21 -15.92 7.36
C VAL A 106 12.03 -15.44 8.57
N PRO A 107 13.37 -15.33 8.47
CA PRO A 107 14.24 -14.97 9.59
C PRO A 107 14.25 -13.46 9.88
N TYR A 108 13.23 -12.73 9.45
CA TYR A 108 13.05 -11.30 9.67
C TYR A 108 11.62 -11.02 10.15
N PRO A 109 11.38 -9.96 10.91
CA PRO A 109 10.04 -9.52 11.23
C PRO A 109 9.21 -9.32 9.96
N LEU A 110 8.01 -9.90 9.88
CA LEU A 110 7.18 -9.83 8.66
C LEU A 110 6.82 -8.40 8.23
N LYS A 111 6.87 -7.43 9.14
CA LYS A 111 6.68 -6.00 8.85
C LYS A 111 7.85 -5.37 8.08
N GLU A 112 9.04 -5.94 8.16
CA GLU A 112 10.26 -5.44 7.52
C GLU A 112 10.54 -6.10 6.17
N VAL A 113 9.67 -7.05 5.77
CA VAL A 113 9.78 -7.76 4.49
C VAL A 113 8.49 -7.66 3.69
N ARG A 114 8.63 -7.76 2.39
CA ARG A 114 7.53 -8.12 1.50
C ARG A 114 7.63 -9.61 1.24
N TRP A 115 6.53 -10.30 1.43
CA TRP A 115 6.50 -11.75 1.25
C TRP A 115 5.27 -12.19 0.48
N SER A 116 5.42 -13.30 -0.20
CA SER A 116 4.36 -14.02 -0.90
C SER A 116 4.46 -15.51 -0.58
N HIS A 117 3.41 -16.24 -0.87
CA HIS A 117 3.41 -17.68 -0.77
C HIS A 117 2.79 -18.31 -2.02
N ALA A 118 3.21 -19.53 -2.30
CA ALA A 118 2.58 -20.38 -3.30
C ALA A 118 2.33 -21.75 -2.68
N VAL A 119 1.18 -22.34 -2.99
CA VAL A 119 0.91 -23.74 -2.68
C VAL A 119 1.64 -24.60 -3.69
N VAL A 120 2.58 -25.42 -3.20
CA VAL A 120 3.40 -26.32 -4.03
C VAL A 120 2.68 -27.65 -4.21
N ALA A 121 2.07 -28.17 -3.15
CA ALA A 121 1.29 -29.39 -3.15
C ALA A 121 0.29 -29.38 -1.99
N ASP A 122 -0.85 -30.04 -2.17
CA ASP A 122 -1.85 -30.29 -1.14
C ASP A 122 -2.42 -31.69 -1.40
N ASP A 123 -2.03 -32.66 -0.59
CA ASP A 123 -2.50 -34.05 -0.71
C ASP A 123 -3.67 -34.36 0.24
N GLY A 124 -4.20 -33.35 0.91
CA GLY A 124 -5.27 -33.47 1.89
C GLY A 124 -4.79 -33.81 3.31
N ALA A 125 -3.59 -34.35 3.49
CA ALA A 125 -2.94 -34.58 4.77
C ALA A 125 -1.87 -33.51 5.06
N GLU A 126 -1.01 -33.22 4.10
CA GLU A 126 0.04 -32.21 4.15
C GLU A 126 -0.20 -31.12 3.11
N LEU A 127 0.04 -29.88 3.52
CA LEU A 127 0.07 -28.70 2.67
C LEU A 127 1.53 -28.24 2.56
N GLU A 128 2.10 -28.31 1.37
CA GLU A 128 3.44 -27.77 1.10
C GLU A 128 3.33 -26.33 0.58
N LEU A 129 3.94 -25.39 1.31
CA LEU A 129 3.96 -23.98 1.02
C LEU A 129 5.38 -23.55 0.65
N ARG A 130 5.50 -22.73 -0.38
CA ARG A 130 6.74 -22.02 -0.71
C ARG A 130 6.56 -20.54 -0.36
N PHE A 131 7.36 -20.08 0.58
CA PHE A 131 7.43 -18.66 0.94
C PHE A 131 8.56 -17.99 0.17
N THR A 132 8.29 -16.80 -0.32
CA THR A 132 9.32 -15.90 -0.86
C THR A 132 9.25 -14.59 -0.12
N ALA A 133 10.39 -14.14 0.41
CA ALA A 133 10.49 -12.90 1.17
C ALA A 133 11.64 -12.04 0.68
N VAL A 134 11.42 -10.74 0.61
CA VAL A 134 12.39 -9.71 0.20
C VAL A 134 12.34 -8.57 1.21
N LYS A 135 13.46 -7.97 1.57
CA LYS A 135 13.50 -6.82 2.47
C LYS A 135 12.66 -5.67 1.90
N LEU A 136 11.80 -5.08 2.73
CA LEU A 136 10.91 -3.98 2.32
C LEU A 136 11.71 -2.80 1.76
N GLU A 137 12.79 -2.42 2.43
CA GLU A 137 13.68 -1.34 1.99
C GLU A 137 14.23 -1.58 0.57
N THR A 138 14.63 -2.82 0.25
CA THR A 138 15.11 -3.18 -1.10
C THR A 138 14.01 -3.00 -2.14
N MET A 139 12.78 -3.43 -1.82
CA MET A 139 11.63 -3.27 -2.72
C MET A 139 11.25 -1.81 -2.92
N GLU A 140 11.29 -1.01 -1.86
CA GLU A 140 11.02 0.43 -1.93
C GLU A 140 12.05 1.15 -2.80
N ARG A 141 13.35 0.83 -2.63
CA ARG A 141 14.42 1.39 -3.46
C ARG A 141 14.27 1.03 -4.95
N LEU A 142 13.95 -0.23 -5.25
CA LEU A 142 13.73 -0.67 -6.64
C LEU A 142 12.51 0.02 -7.26
N CYS A 143 11.40 0.11 -6.52
CA CYS A 143 10.21 0.80 -7.00
C CYS A 143 10.46 2.31 -7.20
N ALA A 144 11.19 2.94 -6.29
CA ALA A 144 11.55 4.35 -6.39
C ALA A 144 12.48 4.62 -7.60
N ALA A 145 13.50 3.75 -7.81
CA ALA A 145 14.39 3.85 -8.96
C ALA A 145 13.64 3.70 -10.29
N THR A 146 12.70 2.75 -10.35
CA THR A 146 11.87 2.54 -11.55
C THR A 146 10.94 3.72 -11.80
N ALA A 147 10.32 4.26 -10.75
CA ALA A 147 9.47 5.45 -10.85
C ALA A 147 10.25 6.71 -11.26
N ALA A 148 11.48 6.89 -10.76
CA ALA A 148 12.37 7.98 -11.15
C ALA A 148 12.78 7.91 -12.63
N ALA A 149 12.81 6.70 -13.21
CA ALA A 149 13.00 6.47 -14.64
C ALA A 149 11.71 6.70 -15.48
N GLY A 150 10.61 7.17 -14.88
CA GLY A 150 9.33 7.40 -15.57
C GLY A 150 8.51 6.16 -15.83
N ILE A 151 8.89 5.00 -15.27
CA ILE A 151 8.22 3.72 -15.49
C ILE A 151 7.26 3.44 -14.32
N THR A 152 6.00 3.12 -14.63
CA THR A 152 5.02 2.73 -13.61
C THR A 152 5.16 1.25 -13.29
N VAL A 153 5.56 0.92 -12.08
CA VAL A 153 5.64 -0.48 -11.61
C VAL A 153 4.24 -1.03 -11.39
N CYS A 154 3.87 -2.11 -12.07
CA CYS A 154 2.58 -2.79 -11.87
C CYS A 154 2.73 -4.18 -11.26
N GLY A 155 3.96 -4.71 -11.15
CA GLY A 155 4.23 -6.01 -10.54
C GLY A 155 5.71 -6.24 -10.27
N ALA A 156 5.98 -7.11 -9.30
CA ALA A 156 7.30 -7.61 -8.96
C ALA A 156 7.22 -9.08 -8.58
N VAL A 157 8.05 -9.92 -9.17
CA VAL A 157 8.11 -11.34 -8.88
C VAL A 157 9.55 -11.81 -8.71
N PRO A 158 9.79 -12.87 -7.94
CA PRO A 158 11.13 -13.45 -7.86
C PRO A 158 11.54 -14.04 -9.22
N SER A 159 12.85 -13.96 -9.56
CA SER A 159 13.38 -14.47 -10.83
C SER A 159 13.03 -15.95 -11.07
N CYS A 160 12.98 -16.77 -10.03
CA CYS A 160 12.58 -18.17 -10.14
C CYS A 160 11.14 -18.36 -10.67
N GLU A 161 10.22 -17.47 -10.32
CA GLU A 161 8.85 -17.52 -10.84
C GLU A 161 8.78 -17.10 -12.30
N ALA A 162 9.51 -16.05 -12.67
CA ALA A 162 9.64 -15.64 -14.06
C ALA A 162 10.25 -16.76 -14.91
N LEU A 163 11.33 -17.38 -14.45
CA LEU A 163 11.97 -18.52 -15.11
C LEU A 163 11.03 -19.71 -15.27
N GLN A 164 10.28 -20.06 -14.23
CA GLN A 164 9.28 -21.13 -14.28
C GLN A 164 8.26 -20.89 -15.39
N ARG A 165 7.71 -19.67 -15.47
CA ARG A 165 6.72 -19.29 -16.47
C ARG A 165 7.33 -19.30 -17.88
N ALA A 166 8.56 -18.78 -18.03
CA ALA A 166 9.27 -18.80 -19.30
C ALA A 166 9.49 -20.21 -19.79
N PHE A 167 9.90 -21.12 -18.91
CA PHE A 167 10.11 -22.53 -19.27
C PHE A 167 8.81 -23.19 -19.73
N ARG A 168 7.74 -23.07 -18.96
CA ARG A 168 6.43 -23.64 -19.30
C ARG A 168 5.88 -23.07 -20.61
N TYR A 169 6.13 -21.78 -20.88
CA TYR A 169 5.72 -21.14 -22.13
C TYR A 169 6.48 -21.69 -23.34
N ASN A 170 7.81 -21.82 -23.24
CA ASN A 170 8.66 -22.23 -24.37
C ASN A 170 8.69 -23.74 -24.61
N TYR A 171 8.44 -24.55 -23.58
CA TYR A 171 8.52 -26.02 -23.62
C TYR A 171 7.24 -26.68 -23.06
N PRO A 172 6.06 -26.37 -23.62
CA PRO A 172 4.78 -26.92 -23.13
C PRO A 172 4.67 -28.43 -23.33
N GLU A 173 5.45 -29.01 -24.26
CA GLU A 173 5.49 -30.44 -24.52
C GLU A 173 6.27 -31.23 -23.46
N VAL A 174 7.08 -30.56 -22.64
CA VAL A 174 7.84 -31.21 -21.58
C VAL A 174 6.95 -31.38 -20.34
N THR A 175 6.41 -32.58 -20.22
CA THR A 175 5.49 -32.94 -19.11
C THR A 175 6.19 -33.68 -17.96
N GLY A 176 7.37 -34.31 -18.23
CA GLY A 176 8.17 -34.99 -17.21
C GLY A 176 8.97 -34.03 -16.32
N PRO A 177 9.57 -34.57 -15.23
CA PRO A 177 10.45 -33.78 -14.37
C PRO A 177 11.70 -33.32 -15.11
N VAL A 178 12.01 -32.02 -14.99
CA VAL A 178 13.21 -31.39 -15.52
C VAL A 178 13.84 -30.47 -14.50
N LEU A 179 15.18 -30.36 -14.57
CA LEU A 179 15.93 -29.41 -13.76
C LEU A 179 16.33 -28.22 -14.64
N VAL A 180 16.10 -27.01 -14.18
CA VAL A 180 16.58 -25.78 -14.83
C VAL A 180 17.55 -25.10 -13.87
N ALA A 181 18.74 -24.76 -14.34
CA ALA A 181 19.76 -24.03 -13.60
C ALA A 181 20.01 -22.67 -14.28
N ASP A 182 19.55 -21.60 -13.61
CA ASP A 182 19.86 -20.22 -14.02
C ASP A 182 21.12 -19.76 -13.29
N ILE A 183 22.24 -19.74 -14.02
CA ILE A 183 23.56 -19.41 -13.49
C ILE A 183 23.81 -17.92 -13.69
N GLY A 184 23.46 -17.14 -12.68
CA GLY A 184 23.64 -15.70 -12.67
C GLY A 184 25.05 -15.25 -12.27
N ALA A 185 25.20 -13.96 -12.05
CA ALA A 185 26.47 -13.36 -11.64
C ALA A 185 26.78 -13.56 -10.13
N ARG A 186 25.75 -13.56 -9.26
CA ARG A 186 25.90 -13.65 -7.79
C ARG A 186 25.27 -14.90 -7.18
N SER A 187 24.31 -15.50 -7.85
CA SER A 187 23.65 -16.73 -7.40
C SER A 187 23.23 -17.60 -8.57
N THR A 188 23.08 -18.88 -8.31
CA THR A 188 22.45 -19.83 -9.22
C THR A 188 21.11 -20.25 -8.65
N THR A 189 20.07 -20.15 -9.47
CA THR A 189 18.72 -20.63 -9.12
C THR A 189 18.51 -22.01 -9.74
N LEU A 190 18.28 -23.00 -8.90
CA LEU A 190 17.91 -24.36 -9.28
C LEU A 190 16.40 -24.50 -9.20
N LEU A 191 15.77 -24.88 -10.30
CA LEU A 191 14.34 -25.03 -10.43
C LEU A 191 14.02 -26.45 -10.92
N LEU A 192 13.48 -27.29 -10.03
CA LEU A 192 13.01 -28.62 -10.38
C LEU A 192 11.52 -28.57 -10.70
N LEU A 193 11.20 -28.73 -11.97
CA LEU A 193 9.87 -28.66 -12.52
C LEU A 193 9.30 -30.06 -12.73
N GLY A 194 8.25 -30.41 -12.02
CA GLY A 194 7.41 -31.57 -12.28
C GLY A 194 6.06 -31.17 -12.87
N PRO A 195 5.17 -32.13 -13.15
CA PRO A 195 3.84 -31.85 -13.70
C PRO A 195 3.03 -30.90 -12.81
N GLU A 196 2.96 -31.18 -11.53
CA GLU A 196 2.15 -30.46 -10.54
C GLU A 196 2.97 -29.76 -9.46
N ARG A 197 4.23 -30.17 -9.29
CA ARG A 197 5.11 -29.69 -8.22
C ARG A 197 6.31 -28.94 -8.76
N VAL A 198 6.65 -27.85 -8.10
CA VAL A 198 7.82 -27.03 -8.43
C VAL A 198 8.65 -26.80 -7.19
N GLN A 199 9.88 -27.22 -7.19
CA GLN A 199 10.84 -26.96 -6.12
C GLN A 199 11.89 -25.96 -6.58
N VAL A 200 12.29 -25.08 -5.68
CA VAL A 200 13.24 -23.99 -5.95
C VAL A 200 14.30 -23.98 -4.88
N ARG A 201 15.55 -23.83 -5.29
CA ARG A 201 16.68 -23.54 -4.41
C ARG A 201 17.60 -22.51 -5.06
N THR A 202 17.92 -21.48 -4.32
CA THR A 202 18.95 -20.51 -4.72
C THR A 202 20.21 -20.78 -3.93
N VAL A 203 21.34 -20.91 -4.64
CA VAL A 203 22.66 -21.15 -4.06
C VAL A 203 23.61 -20.00 -4.38
N ALA A 204 24.53 -19.70 -3.49
CA ALA A 204 25.51 -18.62 -3.63
C ALA A 204 26.70 -19.01 -4.53
N LEU A 205 26.51 -19.97 -5.43
CA LEU A 205 27.46 -20.34 -6.47
C LEU A 205 27.09 -19.59 -7.75
N ALA A 206 28.05 -18.88 -8.36
CA ALA A 206 27.72 -17.98 -9.47
C ALA A 206 28.94 -17.68 -10.34
N GLY A 207 28.70 -17.08 -11.51
CA GLY A 207 29.75 -16.72 -12.47
C GLY A 207 30.82 -15.79 -11.92
N ASN A 208 30.52 -15.01 -10.87
CA ASN A 208 31.49 -14.15 -10.22
C ASN A 208 32.63 -14.91 -9.50
N MET A 209 32.37 -16.13 -9.01
CA MET A 209 33.40 -16.95 -8.41
C MET A 209 34.51 -17.31 -9.40
N ILE A 210 34.14 -17.50 -10.67
CA ILE A 210 35.11 -17.74 -11.76
C ILE A 210 35.92 -16.48 -12.03
N THR A 211 35.26 -15.32 -12.05
CA THR A 211 35.92 -14.03 -12.22
C THR A 211 36.91 -13.79 -11.09
N GLN A 212 36.54 -14.02 -9.84
CA GLN A 212 37.45 -13.88 -8.69
C GLN A 212 38.64 -14.86 -8.77
N ALA A 213 38.41 -16.14 -9.09
CA ALA A 213 39.48 -17.11 -9.24
C ALA A 213 40.45 -16.77 -10.37
N ILE A 214 39.98 -16.14 -11.43
CA ILE A 214 40.84 -15.64 -12.52
C ILE A 214 41.60 -14.38 -12.06
N ALA A 215 40.92 -13.46 -11.37
CA ALA A 215 41.52 -12.22 -10.85
C ALA A 215 42.71 -12.52 -9.93
N GLU A 216 42.53 -13.46 -9.00
CA GLU A 216 43.59 -13.92 -8.09
C GLU A 216 44.79 -14.51 -8.84
N ASN A 217 44.55 -15.28 -9.90
CA ASN A 217 45.62 -15.89 -10.70
C ASN A 217 46.44 -14.89 -11.51
N PHE A 218 45.79 -13.84 -12.02
CA PHE A 218 46.41 -12.85 -12.91
C PHE A 218 46.64 -11.49 -12.28
N GLN A 219 46.20 -11.29 -11.05
CA GLN A 219 46.25 -9.99 -10.32
C GLN A 219 45.64 -8.85 -11.13
N LEU A 220 44.50 -9.12 -11.79
CA LEU A 220 43.74 -8.18 -12.58
C LEU A 220 42.60 -7.57 -11.75
N ASP A 221 42.17 -6.39 -12.13
CA ASP A 221 40.93 -5.81 -11.59
C ASP A 221 39.70 -6.60 -12.09
N PHE A 222 38.56 -6.33 -11.48
CA PHE A 222 37.31 -7.04 -11.80
C PHE A 222 36.92 -6.84 -13.28
N ALA A 223 36.98 -5.61 -13.80
CA ALA A 223 36.53 -5.30 -15.15
C ALA A 223 37.39 -5.97 -16.21
N GLN A 224 38.72 -5.93 -16.03
CA GLN A 224 39.67 -6.60 -16.87
C GLN A 224 39.47 -8.11 -16.87
N THR A 225 39.24 -8.68 -15.67
CA THR A 225 39.04 -10.11 -15.49
C THR A 225 37.72 -10.59 -16.11
N GLU A 226 36.65 -9.82 -15.92
CA GLU A 226 35.35 -10.13 -16.51
C GLU A 226 35.38 -10.07 -18.03
N ALA A 227 36.10 -9.08 -18.60
CA ALA A 227 36.34 -9.00 -20.04
C ALA A 227 37.16 -10.18 -20.55
N LEU A 228 38.21 -10.63 -19.80
CA LEU A 228 39.01 -11.80 -20.14
C LEU A 228 38.16 -13.07 -20.08
N LYS A 229 37.39 -13.26 -19.02
CA LYS A 229 36.45 -14.38 -18.87
C LYS A 229 35.49 -14.45 -20.05
N THR A 230 34.82 -13.36 -20.35
CA THR A 230 33.78 -13.28 -21.39
C THR A 230 34.37 -13.63 -22.77
N ARG A 231 35.53 -13.07 -23.13
CA ARG A 231 36.24 -13.42 -24.38
C ARG A 231 36.66 -14.89 -24.43
N SER A 232 37.21 -15.40 -23.33
CA SER A 232 37.68 -16.78 -23.25
C SER A 232 36.54 -17.81 -23.35
N LEU A 233 35.36 -17.48 -22.83
CA LEU A 233 34.18 -18.36 -22.78
C LEU A 233 33.38 -18.34 -24.10
N GLY A 234 33.40 -17.24 -24.83
CA GLY A 234 32.76 -17.08 -26.14
C GLY A 234 33.49 -17.83 -27.26
N GLY A 235 34.62 -18.49 -26.97
CA GLY A 235 35.40 -19.19 -27.98
C GLY A 235 36.15 -18.27 -28.94
N ASP A 236 36.38 -17.01 -28.55
CA ASP A 236 37.12 -16.04 -29.36
C ASP A 236 38.54 -16.57 -29.66
N PRO A 237 38.92 -16.76 -30.95
CA PRO A 237 40.24 -17.17 -31.34
C PRO A 237 41.36 -16.23 -30.87
N ALA A 238 41.00 -14.94 -30.62
CA ALA A 238 41.93 -13.92 -30.14
C ALA A 238 42.24 -14.02 -28.64
N ALA A 239 41.52 -14.87 -27.89
CA ALA A 239 41.84 -15.11 -26.48
C ALA A 239 43.23 -15.77 -26.36
N SER A 240 44.13 -15.16 -25.59
CA SER A 240 45.50 -15.62 -25.41
C SER A 240 45.53 -17.09 -24.99
N PRO A 241 46.37 -17.94 -25.64
CA PRO A 241 46.54 -19.33 -25.24
C PRO A 241 46.91 -19.51 -23.77
N SER A 242 47.60 -18.52 -23.17
CA SER A 242 48.02 -18.55 -21.76
C SER A 242 46.88 -18.34 -20.76
N SER A 243 45.78 -17.71 -21.16
CA SER A 243 44.62 -17.49 -20.30
C SER A 243 43.63 -18.65 -20.26
N ARG A 244 43.65 -19.53 -21.25
CA ARG A 244 42.72 -20.67 -21.36
C ARG A 244 42.81 -21.68 -20.21
N PRO A 245 44.03 -22.16 -19.80
CA PRO A 245 44.13 -23.16 -18.73
C PRO A 245 43.61 -22.66 -17.36
N PRO A 246 43.90 -21.42 -16.90
CA PRO A 246 43.33 -20.89 -15.66
C PRO A 246 41.80 -20.74 -15.72
N VAL A 247 41.26 -20.22 -16.82
CA VAL A 247 39.82 -20.11 -17.03
C VAL A 247 39.16 -21.48 -17.02
N GLN A 248 39.74 -22.46 -17.70
CA GLN A 248 39.23 -23.83 -17.76
C GLN A 248 39.24 -24.49 -16.37
N ARG A 249 40.32 -24.31 -15.59
CA ARG A 249 40.42 -24.83 -14.21
C ARG A 249 39.35 -24.19 -13.31
N ALA A 250 39.17 -22.87 -13.38
CA ALA A 250 38.14 -22.17 -12.62
C ALA A 250 36.72 -22.64 -12.99
N THR A 251 36.47 -22.88 -14.30
CA THR A 251 35.20 -23.43 -14.80
C THR A 251 34.96 -24.86 -14.32
N SER A 252 35.99 -25.72 -14.38
CA SER A 252 35.87 -27.11 -13.90
C SER A 252 35.64 -27.18 -12.38
N HIS A 253 36.30 -26.31 -11.63
CA HIS A 253 36.09 -26.20 -10.20
C HIS A 253 34.66 -25.74 -9.88
N PHE A 254 34.16 -24.69 -10.56
CA PHE A 254 32.78 -24.24 -10.46
C PHE A 254 31.77 -25.36 -10.80
N ALA A 255 32.03 -26.11 -11.90
CA ALA A 255 31.18 -27.23 -12.29
C ALA A 255 31.11 -28.32 -11.21
N ALA A 256 32.22 -28.62 -10.55
CA ALA A 256 32.26 -29.59 -9.45
C ALA A 256 31.48 -29.11 -8.22
N GLN A 257 31.57 -27.83 -7.87
CA GLN A 257 30.81 -27.27 -6.77
C GLN A 257 29.30 -27.23 -7.09
N LEU A 258 28.95 -26.86 -8.33
CA LEU A 258 27.57 -26.82 -8.77
C LEU A 258 26.95 -28.23 -8.80
N GLU A 259 27.70 -29.25 -9.22
CA GLU A 259 27.29 -30.65 -9.14
C GLU A 259 26.92 -31.05 -7.71
N VAL A 260 27.75 -30.73 -6.72
CA VAL A 260 27.46 -31.04 -5.31
C VAL A 260 26.16 -30.37 -4.84
N GLU A 261 25.93 -29.12 -5.20
CA GLU A 261 24.69 -28.41 -4.82
C GLU A 261 23.47 -28.96 -5.56
N ILE A 262 23.61 -29.35 -6.82
CA ILE A 262 22.55 -30.02 -7.58
C ILE A 262 22.20 -31.36 -6.92
N ASN A 263 23.21 -32.20 -6.63
CA ASN A 263 22.98 -33.49 -5.99
C ASN A 263 22.36 -33.36 -4.62
N ARG A 264 22.76 -32.34 -3.81
CA ARG A 264 22.14 -32.03 -2.52
C ARG A 264 20.68 -31.60 -2.67
N PHE A 265 20.39 -30.83 -3.70
CA PHE A 265 19.02 -30.38 -4.01
C PHE A 265 18.13 -31.56 -4.43
N LEU A 266 18.65 -32.40 -5.33
CA LEU A 266 17.95 -33.60 -5.81
C LEU A 266 17.74 -34.63 -4.68
N ALA A 267 18.74 -34.88 -3.84
CA ALA A 267 18.61 -35.77 -2.68
C ALA A 267 17.48 -35.34 -1.75
N GLY A 268 17.31 -34.04 -1.49
CA GLY A 268 16.18 -33.52 -0.74
C GLY A 268 14.83 -33.73 -1.43
N SER A 269 14.80 -33.72 -2.75
CA SER A 269 13.59 -33.99 -3.54
C SER A 269 13.22 -35.47 -3.59
N LEU A 270 14.25 -36.34 -3.70
CA LEU A 270 14.07 -37.79 -3.77
C LEU A 270 13.59 -38.42 -2.44
N ALA A 271 13.85 -37.76 -1.32
CA ALA A 271 13.36 -38.17 -0.01
C ALA A 271 11.84 -37.98 0.16
N ALA A 272 11.17 -37.30 -0.77
CA ALA A 272 9.71 -37.11 -0.74
C ALA A 272 8.99 -38.31 -1.39
N PRO A 273 7.77 -38.65 -0.94
CA PRO A 273 6.95 -39.72 -1.55
C PRO A 273 6.71 -39.56 -3.05
N SER A 274 6.71 -38.32 -3.53
CA SER A 274 6.61 -37.96 -4.95
C SER A 274 7.98 -37.57 -5.51
N ALA A 275 8.94 -38.50 -5.54
CA ALA A 275 10.28 -38.28 -6.03
C ALA A 275 10.27 -37.77 -7.49
N MET A 276 10.94 -36.65 -7.75
CA MET A 276 11.09 -36.08 -9.07
C MET A 276 12.53 -36.30 -9.56
N VAL A 277 12.74 -37.26 -10.44
CA VAL A 277 14.04 -37.51 -11.09
C VAL A 277 14.05 -36.76 -12.42
N PRO A 278 14.88 -35.71 -12.57
CA PRO A 278 14.92 -34.97 -13.83
C PRO A 278 15.60 -35.79 -14.93
N ALA A 279 14.99 -35.86 -16.11
CA ALA A 279 15.54 -36.49 -17.28
C ALA A 279 16.56 -35.58 -17.98
N VAL A 280 16.41 -34.28 -17.87
CA VAL A 280 17.24 -33.28 -18.55
C VAL A 280 17.54 -32.14 -17.58
N LEU A 281 18.76 -31.61 -17.63
CA LEU A 281 19.16 -30.36 -17.00
C LEU A 281 19.26 -29.28 -18.09
N TYR A 282 18.42 -28.26 -17.98
CA TYR A 282 18.51 -27.05 -18.80
C TYR A 282 19.34 -26.00 -18.08
N VAL A 283 20.33 -25.41 -18.76
CA VAL A 283 21.16 -24.33 -18.22
C VAL A 283 20.88 -23.02 -18.93
N THR A 284 20.74 -21.94 -18.16
CA THR A 284 20.50 -20.57 -18.64
C THR A 284 21.28 -19.55 -17.79
N GLY A 285 21.13 -18.26 -18.08
CA GLY A 285 21.89 -17.18 -17.44
C GLY A 285 23.30 -17.03 -18.03
N GLY A 286 23.99 -15.94 -17.64
CA GLY A 286 25.31 -15.61 -18.16
C GLY A 286 26.37 -16.70 -17.95
N GLY A 287 26.28 -17.43 -16.82
CA GLY A 287 27.17 -18.56 -16.54
C GLY A 287 26.98 -19.76 -17.46
N SER A 288 25.82 -19.91 -18.11
CA SER A 288 25.61 -21.01 -19.09
C SER A 288 26.43 -20.87 -20.35
N LEU A 289 27.00 -19.69 -20.61
CA LEU A 289 27.86 -19.43 -21.75
C LEU A 289 29.27 -20.04 -21.59
N MET A 290 29.62 -20.49 -20.38
CA MET A 290 30.91 -21.11 -20.12
C MET A 290 31.14 -22.32 -21.01
N ALA A 291 32.22 -22.24 -21.82
CA ALA A 291 32.59 -23.33 -22.70
C ALA A 291 32.91 -24.58 -21.85
N GLY A 292 32.38 -25.73 -22.26
CA GLY A 292 32.59 -27.00 -21.57
C GLY A 292 31.74 -27.23 -20.32
N LEU A 293 31.05 -26.24 -19.77
CA LEU A 293 30.20 -26.41 -18.58
C LEU A 293 29.08 -27.44 -18.79
N PRO A 294 28.29 -27.40 -19.89
CA PRO A 294 27.24 -28.39 -20.11
C PRO A 294 27.80 -29.83 -20.19
N ALA A 295 28.94 -30.00 -20.87
CA ALA A 295 29.59 -31.31 -20.97
C ALA A 295 30.09 -31.80 -19.60
N ALA A 296 30.79 -30.94 -18.84
CA ALA A 296 31.30 -31.27 -17.51
C ALA A 296 30.19 -31.63 -16.53
N LEU A 297 29.05 -30.92 -16.57
CA LEU A 297 27.89 -31.23 -15.73
C LEU A 297 27.20 -32.53 -16.18
N GLY A 298 27.08 -32.76 -17.50
CA GLY A 298 26.49 -33.98 -18.04
C GLY A 298 27.25 -35.24 -17.66
N GLU A 299 28.57 -35.17 -17.73
CA GLU A 299 29.45 -36.26 -17.31
C GLU A 299 29.30 -36.56 -15.80
N LYS A 300 29.30 -35.53 -14.97
CA LYS A 300 29.26 -35.65 -13.51
C LYS A 300 27.91 -36.09 -12.97
N LEU A 301 26.83 -35.55 -13.52
CA LEU A 301 25.45 -35.79 -13.06
C LEU A 301 24.82 -37.02 -13.73
N ALA A 302 25.44 -37.58 -14.77
CA ALA A 302 24.89 -38.65 -15.60
C ALA A 302 23.47 -38.29 -16.16
N VAL A 303 23.23 -37.01 -16.45
CA VAL A 303 21.99 -36.51 -17.06
C VAL A 303 22.31 -35.74 -18.34
N ARG A 304 21.35 -35.71 -19.25
CA ARG A 304 21.47 -34.86 -20.45
C ARG A 304 21.42 -33.40 -20.05
N VAL A 305 22.41 -32.61 -20.48
CA VAL A 305 22.48 -31.17 -20.23
C VAL A 305 22.29 -30.41 -21.52
N GLU A 306 21.32 -29.52 -21.54
CA GLU A 306 20.99 -28.70 -22.69
C GLU A 306 20.99 -27.21 -22.31
N ARG A 307 21.30 -26.35 -23.27
CA ARG A 307 21.09 -24.92 -23.11
C ARG A 307 19.61 -24.60 -23.29
N TYR A 308 19.05 -23.89 -22.34
CA TYR A 308 17.67 -23.40 -22.44
C TYR A 308 17.56 -22.31 -23.51
N ASP A 309 16.64 -22.47 -24.45
CA ASP A 309 16.30 -21.44 -25.43
C ASP A 309 15.07 -20.67 -24.99
N PRO A 310 15.22 -19.42 -24.47
CA PRO A 310 14.13 -18.62 -23.97
C PRO A 310 13.26 -18.00 -25.06
N VAL A 311 13.70 -18.04 -26.32
CA VAL A 311 12.96 -17.44 -27.45
C VAL A 311 12.34 -18.46 -28.38
N ARG A 312 12.35 -19.75 -28.01
CA ARG A 312 11.86 -20.87 -28.84
C ARG A 312 10.46 -20.65 -29.41
N ARG A 313 9.57 -20.01 -28.65
CA ARG A 313 8.19 -19.68 -29.06
C ARG A 313 7.93 -18.18 -29.10
N VAL A 314 8.97 -17.35 -28.99
CA VAL A 314 8.87 -15.90 -29.05
C VAL A 314 9.26 -15.43 -30.44
N LYS A 315 8.40 -14.66 -31.08
CA LYS A 315 8.75 -14.01 -32.35
C LYS A 315 9.60 -12.78 -32.05
N LEU A 316 10.66 -12.60 -32.83
CA LEU A 316 11.50 -11.41 -32.75
C LEU A 316 11.12 -10.44 -33.87
N SER A 317 10.87 -9.19 -33.53
CA SER A 317 10.69 -8.12 -34.51
C SER A 317 12.04 -7.74 -35.14
N GLU A 318 12.03 -6.98 -36.23
CA GLU A 318 13.27 -6.47 -36.85
C GLU A 318 14.12 -5.65 -35.88
N ARG A 319 13.50 -4.85 -34.98
CA ARG A 319 14.20 -4.08 -33.95
C ARG A 319 14.83 -4.93 -32.85
N ALA A 320 14.28 -6.12 -32.64
CA ALA A 320 14.77 -7.08 -31.65
C ALA A 320 15.60 -8.22 -32.28
N ALA A 321 15.90 -8.20 -33.58
CA ALA A 321 16.62 -9.26 -34.26
C ALA A 321 17.99 -9.60 -33.62
N GLY A 322 18.68 -8.58 -33.07
CA GLY A 322 19.92 -8.75 -32.31
C GLY A 322 19.80 -9.40 -30.94
N ALA A 323 18.57 -9.54 -30.39
CA ALA A 323 18.34 -10.08 -29.05
C ALA A 323 18.74 -11.58 -28.94
N GLY A 324 18.74 -12.31 -30.06
CA GLY A 324 19.18 -13.70 -30.10
C GLY A 324 20.64 -13.92 -29.64
N ALA A 325 21.54 -12.97 -29.87
CA ALA A 325 22.91 -13.01 -29.35
C ALA A 325 22.97 -12.92 -27.81
N SER A 326 21.96 -12.32 -27.18
CA SER A 326 21.81 -12.19 -25.73
C SER A 326 20.68 -13.07 -25.18
N ALA A 327 20.38 -14.18 -25.85
CA ALA A 327 19.26 -15.07 -25.48
C ALA A 327 19.30 -15.50 -24.01
N HIS A 328 20.48 -15.71 -23.44
CA HIS A 328 20.69 -16.08 -22.05
C HIS A 328 20.11 -15.07 -21.02
N LEU A 329 19.85 -13.82 -21.44
CA LEU A 329 19.23 -12.76 -20.61
C LEU A 329 17.72 -12.65 -20.81
N LEU A 330 17.16 -13.36 -21.79
CA LEU A 330 15.74 -13.23 -22.14
C LEU A 330 14.82 -14.13 -21.32
N ALA A 331 15.36 -15.12 -20.60
CA ALA A 331 14.55 -16.09 -19.87
C ALA A 331 13.55 -15.42 -18.91
N ASN A 332 14.04 -14.57 -18.03
CA ASN A 332 13.21 -13.86 -17.07
C ASN A 332 12.26 -12.86 -17.73
N LEU A 333 12.71 -12.17 -18.78
CA LEU A 333 11.89 -11.20 -19.53
C LEU A 333 10.68 -11.86 -20.19
N VAL A 334 10.87 -13.03 -20.81
CA VAL A 334 9.76 -13.80 -21.41
C VAL A 334 8.76 -14.26 -20.35
N GLY A 335 9.26 -14.72 -19.20
CA GLY A 335 8.40 -15.13 -18.08
C GLY A 335 7.60 -13.97 -17.51
N LEU A 336 8.19 -12.79 -17.39
CA LEU A 336 7.47 -11.57 -16.99
C LEU A 336 6.43 -11.14 -18.01
N ALA A 337 6.75 -11.21 -19.31
CA ALA A 337 5.80 -10.89 -20.36
C ALA A 337 4.59 -11.84 -20.35
N GLN A 338 4.85 -13.14 -20.18
CA GLN A 338 3.82 -14.15 -20.04
C GLN A 338 2.93 -13.90 -18.81
N LEU A 339 3.53 -13.56 -17.67
CA LEU A 339 2.84 -13.19 -16.45
C LEU A 339 1.95 -11.94 -16.67
N ALA A 340 2.51 -10.89 -17.27
CA ALA A 340 1.78 -9.67 -17.54
C ALA A 340 0.60 -9.87 -18.50
N ALA A 341 0.70 -10.86 -19.40
CA ALA A 341 -0.36 -11.21 -20.32
C ALA A 341 -1.49 -12.03 -19.66
N THR A 342 -1.16 -12.91 -18.69
CA THR A 342 -2.10 -13.91 -18.14
C THR A 342 -2.56 -13.64 -16.71
N ASP A 343 -1.66 -13.17 -15.83
CA ASP A 343 -1.93 -13.07 -14.37
C ASP A 343 -1.25 -11.83 -13.76
N ARG A 344 -1.82 -10.66 -14.01
CA ARG A 344 -1.31 -9.41 -13.41
C ARG A 344 -1.56 -9.31 -11.91
N ALA A 345 -2.53 -10.03 -11.37
CA ALA A 345 -2.89 -9.93 -9.96
C ALA A 345 -1.84 -10.59 -9.06
N GLY A 346 -1.31 -11.75 -9.44
CA GLY A 346 -0.25 -12.45 -8.72
C GLY A 346 1.04 -11.63 -8.60
N ALA A 347 1.36 -10.84 -9.60
CA ALA A 347 2.56 -10.01 -9.63
C ALA A 347 2.63 -8.92 -8.55
N THR A 348 1.52 -8.58 -7.89
CA THR A 348 1.47 -7.46 -6.93
C THR A 348 1.86 -7.83 -5.50
N ALA A 349 2.03 -9.11 -5.19
CA ALA A 349 2.22 -9.58 -3.81
C ALA A 349 3.49 -9.02 -3.14
N LEU A 350 4.59 -8.91 -3.89
CA LEU A 350 5.87 -8.39 -3.39
C LEU A 350 5.96 -6.86 -3.41
N LEU A 351 5.02 -6.16 -4.02
CA LEU A 351 5.06 -4.70 -4.07
C LEU A 351 4.87 -4.08 -2.68
N PRO A 352 5.56 -2.96 -2.39
CA PRO A 352 5.34 -2.18 -1.18
C PRO A 352 3.88 -1.72 -1.03
N PRO A 353 3.37 -1.55 0.21
CA PRO A 353 1.98 -1.14 0.43
C PRO A 353 1.61 0.17 -0.26
N GLY A 354 2.51 1.16 -0.24
CA GLY A 354 2.29 2.45 -0.90
C GLY A 354 2.07 2.31 -2.41
N VAL A 355 2.93 1.54 -3.10
CA VAL A 355 2.80 1.28 -4.53
C VAL A 355 1.51 0.54 -4.86
N ARG A 356 1.11 -0.44 -4.04
CA ARG A 356 -0.15 -1.17 -4.21
C ARG A 356 -1.37 -0.27 -4.07
N LEU A 357 -1.36 0.65 -3.09
CA LEU A 357 -2.42 1.63 -2.90
C LEU A 357 -2.51 2.59 -4.10
N GLU A 358 -1.38 3.07 -4.59
CA GLU A 358 -1.31 3.93 -5.77
C GLU A 358 -1.88 3.23 -7.03
N LEU A 359 -1.49 1.97 -7.27
CA LEU A 359 -2.03 1.17 -8.37
C LEU A 359 -3.55 0.97 -8.24
N ALA A 360 -4.03 0.67 -7.03
CA ALA A 360 -5.45 0.53 -6.76
C ALA A 360 -6.21 1.84 -6.99
N PHE A 361 -5.62 2.98 -6.59
CA PHE A 361 -6.19 4.30 -6.82
C PHE A 361 -6.23 4.63 -8.32
N ARG A 362 -5.10 4.48 -9.05
CA ARG A 362 -5.04 4.71 -10.51
C ARG A 362 -6.06 3.87 -11.28
N ARG A 363 -6.27 2.62 -10.88
CA ARG A 363 -7.28 1.74 -11.48
C ARG A 363 -8.71 2.23 -11.25
N ARG A 364 -8.99 2.87 -10.09
CA ARG A 364 -10.31 3.41 -9.72
C ARG A 364 -10.53 4.84 -10.21
N GLN A 365 -9.49 5.54 -10.58
CA GLN A 365 -9.51 6.96 -10.97
C GLN A 365 -10.56 7.26 -12.04
N TYR A 366 -10.67 6.43 -13.08
CA TYR A 366 -11.67 6.61 -14.13
C TYR A 366 -13.11 6.47 -13.62
N TRP A 367 -13.34 5.54 -12.72
CA TRP A 367 -14.65 5.35 -12.09
C TRP A 367 -15.00 6.49 -11.14
N LEU A 368 -14.01 7.04 -10.41
CA LEU A 368 -14.19 8.19 -9.55
C LEU A 368 -14.51 9.45 -10.38
N LEU A 369 -13.83 9.65 -11.51
CA LEU A 369 -14.14 10.72 -12.45
C LEU A 369 -15.55 10.57 -13.05
N ALA A 370 -15.92 9.36 -13.47
CA ALA A 370 -17.27 9.08 -13.97
C ALA A 370 -18.33 9.34 -12.90
N ALA A 371 -18.08 8.93 -11.65
CA ALA A 371 -18.98 9.19 -10.54
C ALA A 371 -19.11 10.69 -10.22
N ALA A 372 -18.01 11.45 -10.28
CA ALA A 372 -18.03 12.90 -10.11
C ALA A 372 -18.84 13.60 -11.21
N ILE A 373 -18.65 13.18 -12.47
CA ILE A 373 -19.44 13.70 -13.60
C ILE A 373 -20.93 13.39 -13.43
N LEU A 374 -21.27 12.15 -13.06
CA LEU A 374 -22.66 11.76 -12.79
C LEU A 374 -23.27 12.55 -11.65
N LEU A 375 -22.50 12.83 -10.59
CA LEU A 375 -22.96 13.64 -9.46
C LEU A 375 -23.28 15.08 -9.90
N ILE A 376 -22.40 15.68 -10.72
CA ILE A 376 -22.62 17.02 -11.30
C ILE A 376 -23.85 17.01 -12.19
N LEU A 377 -23.98 16.00 -13.05
CA LEU A 377 -25.16 15.84 -13.92
C LEU A 377 -26.45 15.63 -13.13
N ALA A 378 -26.40 14.92 -12.00
CA ALA A 378 -27.56 14.70 -11.14
C ALA A 378 -28.03 15.99 -10.43
N LEU A 379 -27.13 16.96 -10.22
CA LEU A 379 -27.46 18.24 -9.60
C LEU A 379 -28.07 19.24 -10.61
N THR A 380 -27.84 19.07 -11.91
CA THR A 380 -28.34 20.02 -12.93
C THR A 380 -29.87 20.03 -13.08
N PRO A 381 -30.62 18.89 -13.08
CA PRO A 381 -32.07 18.93 -13.22
C PRO A 381 -32.78 19.64 -12.06
N PRO A 382 -32.45 19.40 -10.78
CA PRO A 382 -33.07 20.15 -9.70
C PRO A 382 -32.72 21.65 -9.75
N LEU A 383 -31.50 22.02 -10.11
CA LEU A 383 -31.13 23.42 -10.27
C LEU A 383 -31.98 24.12 -11.33
N CYS A 384 -32.06 23.56 -12.53
CA CYS A 384 -32.90 24.09 -13.61
C CYS A 384 -34.40 24.09 -13.24
N HIS A 385 -34.83 23.09 -12.45
CA HIS A 385 -36.22 23.07 -11.95
C HIS A 385 -36.49 24.23 -10.97
N TYR A 386 -35.58 24.45 -10.04
CA TYR A 386 -35.72 25.56 -9.08
C TYR A 386 -35.59 26.92 -9.75
N GLU A 387 -34.75 27.12 -10.74
CA GLU A 387 -34.66 28.34 -11.53
C GLU A 387 -35.99 28.63 -12.24
N ARG A 388 -36.55 27.61 -12.93
CA ARG A 388 -37.89 27.77 -13.54
C ARG A 388 -38.99 28.03 -12.56
N LEU A 389 -38.94 27.39 -11.38
CA LEU A 389 -39.90 27.62 -10.31
C LEU A 389 -39.79 29.06 -9.77
N ALA A 390 -38.54 29.57 -9.60
CA ALA A 390 -38.29 30.95 -9.18
C ALA A 390 -38.86 31.95 -10.19
N GLU A 391 -38.59 31.76 -11.48
CA GLU A 391 -39.17 32.64 -12.53
C GLU A 391 -40.70 32.67 -12.51
N LEU A 392 -41.34 31.50 -12.35
CA LEU A 392 -42.80 31.38 -12.28
C LEU A 392 -43.38 32.01 -10.99
N THR A 393 -42.66 31.86 -9.87
CA THR A 393 -43.06 32.48 -8.60
C THR A 393 -42.88 33.99 -8.63
N ASP A 394 -41.82 34.49 -9.23
CA ASP A 394 -41.55 35.93 -9.40
C ASP A 394 -42.62 36.57 -10.29
N ALA A 395 -42.99 35.93 -11.39
CA ALA A 395 -44.07 36.39 -12.27
C ALA A 395 -45.41 36.47 -11.53
N ARG A 396 -45.77 35.42 -10.77
CA ARG A 396 -46.99 35.42 -9.92
C ARG A 396 -46.93 36.44 -8.82
N THR A 397 -45.76 36.61 -8.19
CA THR A 397 -45.61 37.60 -7.11
C THR A 397 -45.84 39.03 -7.62
N ARG A 398 -45.29 39.36 -8.80
CA ARG A 398 -45.51 40.66 -9.47
C ARG A 398 -46.98 40.88 -9.80
N GLU A 399 -47.68 39.85 -10.25
CA GLU A 399 -49.13 39.95 -10.53
C GLU A 399 -49.95 40.15 -9.27
N ILE A 400 -49.64 39.42 -8.19
CA ILE A 400 -50.29 39.57 -6.87
C ILE A 400 -49.97 40.94 -6.26
N GLU A 401 -48.72 41.40 -6.34
CA GLU A 401 -48.31 42.73 -5.86
C GLU A 401 -49.06 43.85 -6.58
N ALA A 402 -49.22 43.72 -7.89
CA ALA A 402 -50.00 44.70 -8.68
C ALA A 402 -51.47 44.78 -8.26
N GLN A 403 -52.06 43.64 -7.88
CA GLN A 403 -53.44 43.57 -7.36
C GLN A 403 -53.53 44.03 -5.88
N LEU A 404 -52.49 43.88 -5.10
CA LEU A 404 -52.45 44.22 -3.68
C LEU A 404 -52.15 45.70 -3.41
N ARG A 405 -51.40 46.38 -4.32
CA ARG A 405 -51.03 47.81 -4.15
C ARG A 405 -52.18 48.72 -3.76
N PRO A 406 -53.36 48.66 -4.41
CA PRO A 406 -54.48 49.55 -4.01
C PRO A 406 -55.05 49.16 -2.64
N ARG A 407 -55.02 47.90 -2.23
CA ARG A 407 -55.49 47.46 -0.92
C ARG A 407 -54.50 47.77 0.19
N GLN A 408 -53.19 47.74 -0.08
CA GLN A 408 -52.14 48.12 0.88
C GLN A 408 -52.17 49.61 1.20
N ALA A 409 -52.50 50.47 0.23
CA ALA A 409 -52.64 51.89 0.45
C ALA A 409 -53.77 52.20 1.41
N LEU A 410 -54.84 51.42 1.37
CA LEU A 410 -55.94 51.54 2.34
C LEU A 410 -55.59 50.97 3.73
N ALA A 411 -54.89 49.85 3.75
CA ALA A 411 -54.44 49.17 4.98
C ALA A 411 -53.41 50.02 5.73
N SER A 412 -52.45 50.67 4.99
CA SER A 412 -51.46 51.54 5.63
C SER A 412 -52.03 52.75 6.32
N ARG A 413 -53.12 53.33 5.77
CA ARG A 413 -53.87 54.43 6.45
C ARG A 413 -54.54 53.95 7.76
N ASN A 414 -55.14 52.77 7.75
CA ASN A 414 -55.71 52.17 8.94
C ASN A 414 -54.67 51.73 9.96
N ALA A 415 -53.54 51.17 9.52
CA ALA A 415 -52.44 50.79 10.40
C ALA A 415 -51.79 51.97 11.09
N GLY A 416 -51.65 53.10 10.39
CA GLY A 416 -51.16 54.34 11.01
C GLY A 416 -52.03 54.85 12.16
N ASN A 417 -53.36 54.68 12.06
CA ASN A 417 -54.28 55.05 13.14
C ASN A 417 -54.24 54.04 14.30
N LEU A 418 -54.13 52.74 14.01
CA LEU A 418 -53.96 51.67 15.02
C LEU A 418 -52.64 51.78 15.77
N ALA A 419 -51.56 52.10 15.06
CA ALA A 419 -50.21 52.25 15.66
C ALA A 419 -50.18 53.41 16.67
N LYS A 420 -50.88 54.52 16.38
CA LYS A 420 -51.02 55.63 17.33
C LYS A 420 -51.75 55.21 18.61
N LEU A 421 -52.76 54.37 18.49
CA LEU A 421 -53.49 53.83 19.61
C LEU A 421 -52.67 52.82 20.44
N GLN A 422 -51.99 51.96 19.78
CA GLN A 422 -51.09 50.95 20.42
C GLN A 422 -49.85 51.58 21.08
N ALA A 423 -49.31 52.67 20.52
CA ALA A 423 -48.15 53.35 21.11
C ALA A 423 -48.52 53.96 22.50
N VAL A 424 -49.70 54.49 22.62
CA VAL A 424 -50.19 55.01 23.94
C VAL A 424 -50.43 53.87 24.92
N GLN A 425 -50.99 52.75 24.47
CA GLN A 425 -51.18 51.56 25.31
C GLN A 425 -49.87 50.92 25.73
N ALA A 426 -48.85 50.86 24.83
CA ALA A 426 -47.52 50.32 25.12
C ALA A 426 -46.77 51.16 26.17
N GLN A 427 -46.89 52.48 26.11
CA GLN A 427 -46.30 53.35 27.13
C GLN A 427 -46.84 53.07 28.53
N VAL A 428 -48.13 52.82 28.63
CA VAL A 428 -48.79 52.48 29.93
C VAL A 428 -48.38 51.10 30.42
N ALA A 429 -48.22 50.10 29.48
CA ALA A 429 -47.78 48.76 29.82
C ALA A 429 -46.27 48.69 30.24
N THR A 430 -45.41 49.49 29.58
CA THR A 430 -43.98 49.58 29.93
C THR A 430 -43.77 50.14 31.33
N LEU A 431 -44.51 51.14 31.71
CA LEU A 431 -44.48 51.72 33.07
C LEU A 431 -44.92 50.71 34.15
N ARG A 432 -45.92 49.88 33.87
CA ARG A 432 -46.35 48.79 34.78
C ARG A 432 -45.26 47.67 34.85
N GLY A 433 -44.69 47.24 33.72
CA GLY A 433 -43.72 46.16 33.68
C GLY A 433 -42.41 46.49 34.41
N LEU A 434 -41.96 47.73 34.39
CA LEU A 434 -40.75 48.17 35.11
C LEU A 434 -40.89 48.08 36.65
N VAL A 435 -42.09 48.27 37.18
CA VAL A 435 -42.33 48.13 38.62
C VAL A 435 -42.32 46.63 39.04
N GLU A 436 -42.93 45.79 38.25
CA GLU A 436 -43.03 44.34 38.54
C GLU A 436 -41.66 43.56 38.33
N ALA A 437 -40.89 43.95 37.35
CA ALA A 437 -39.57 43.27 37.06
C ALA A 437 -38.56 43.47 38.20
N LYS A 438 -38.56 44.65 38.84
CA LYS A 438 -37.62 44.91 39.94
C LYS A 438 -37.90 44.01 41.16
N THR A 439 -39.09 43.63 41.42
CA THR A 439 -39.47 42.78 42.56
C THR A 439 -39.03 41.31 42.29
N ARG A 440 -39.24 40.84 41.09
CA ARG A 440 -38.90 39.43 40.72
C ARG A 440 -37.40 39.11 40.72
N TRP A 441 -36.55 40.05 40.29
CA TRP A 441 -35.12 39.88 40.41
C TRP A 441 -34.67 39.73 41.85
N VAL A 442 -35.27 40.49 42.77
CA VAL A 442 -34.96 40.38 44.20
C VAL A 442 -35.39 39.01 44.74
N GLU A 443 -36.61 38.55 44.36
CA GLU A 443 -37.14 37.25 44.76
C GLU A 443 -36.26 36.10 44.23
N PHE A 444 -35.80 36.18 42.96
CA PHE A 444 -34.89 35.20 42.39
C PHE A 444 -33.53 35.18 43.08
N LEU A 445 -32.94 36.34 43.34
CA LEU A 445 -31.66 36.43 44.04
C LEU A 445 -31.76 35.91 45.48
N ALA A 446 -32.88 36.12 46.15
CA ALA A 446 -33.14 35.54 47.45
C ALA A 446 -33.24 34.01 47.42
N ASP A 447 -34.01 33.44 46.44
CA ASP A 447 -34.10 31.99 46.24
C ASP A 447 -32.73 31.37 45.89
N LEU A 448 -31.95 32.05 45.03
CA LEU A 448 -30.57 31.60 44.68
C LEU A 448 -29.65 31.63 45.91
N GLN A 449 -29.72 32.68 46.70
CA GLN A 449 -28.92 32.83 47.92
C GLN A 449 -29.27 31.75 48.95
N GLU A 450 -30.56 31.48 49.16
CA GLU A 450 -31.01 30.44 50.10
C GLU A 450 -30.50 29.06 49.70
N ARG A 451 -30.56 28.72 48.40
CA ARG A 451 -30.09 27.43 47.89
C ARG A 451 -28.57 27.30 47.95
N LEU A 452 -27.84 28.38 47.71
CA LEU A 452 -26.38 28.40 47.85
C LEU A 452 -25.94 28.34 49.31
N ALA A 453 -26.62 29.01 50.21
CA ALA A 453 -26.35 28.97 51.65
C ALA A 453 -26.57 27.57 52.26
N ALA A 454 -27.40 26.73 51.64
CA ALA A 454 -27.61 25.34 52.05
C ALA A 454 -26.42 24.41 51.68
N VAL A 455 -25.45 24.88 50.88
CA VAL A 455 -24.24 24.13 50.52
C VAL A 455 -23.05 24.75 51.24
N GLU A 456 -22.61 24.08 52.30
CA GLU A 456 -21.42 24.47 53.05
C GLU A 456 -20.17 24.42 52.17
N ASP A 457 -19.25 25.38 52.37
CA ASP A 457 -17.98 25.48 51.68
C ASP A 457 -18.06 25.74 50.15
N GLY A 458 -19.23 26.13 49.64
CA GLY A 458 -19.47 26.46 48.25
C GLY A 458 -19.73 27.96 48.03
N TRP A 459 -19.16 28.53 46.96
CA TRP A 459 -19.43 29.91 46.55
C TRP A 459 -19.49 30.06 45.04
N LEU A 460 -20.13 31.08 44.57
CA LEU A 460 -20.18 31.48 43.19
C LEU A 460 -19.07 32.50 42.87
N ASP A 461 -18.30 32.22 41.86
CA ASP A 461 -17.29 33.16 41.34
C ASP A 461 -17.89 34.13 40.34
N GLN A 462 -18.83 33.64 39.55
CA GLN A 462 -19.39 34.44 38.48
C GLN A 462 -20.82 34.03 38.17
N MET A 463 -21.65 35.04 37.95
CA MET A 463 -22.99 34.91 37.40
C MET A 463 -23.08 35.77 36.14
N LYS A 464 -23.38 35.18 35.02
CA LYS A 464 -23.38 35.84 33.73
C LYS A 464 -24.69 35.59 32.98
N LEU A 465 -25.32 36.67 32.54
CA LEU A 465 -26.47 36.57 31.66
C LEU A 465 -26.00 36.17 30.25
N VAL A 466 -26.45 35.03 29.77
CA VAL A 466 -26.09 34.52 28.43
C VAL A 466 -27.33 34.75 27.53
N ARG A 467 -27.25 35.74 26.66
CA ARG A 467 -28.22 35.90 25.57
C ARG A 467 -27.66 35.17 24.34
N ARG A 468 -28.24 34.05 23.92
CA ARG A 468 -27.92 33.47 22.61
C ARG A 468 -28.67 34.22 21.51
N PRO A 469 -27.95 34.77 20.50
CA PRO A 469 -28.60 35.28 19.29
C PRO A 469 -29.14 34.06 18.52
N GLY A 470 -30.47 34.00 18.31
CA GLY A 470 -31.13 33.02 17.46
C GLY A 470 -32.18 32.10 18.07
N SER A 471 -32.49 32.18 19.37
CA SER A 471 -33.66 31.48 19.91
C SER A 471 -34.87 32.37 19.85
N ALA A 472 -35.88 31.96 19.07
CA ALA A 472 -37.19 32.59 19.06
C ALA A 472 -37.91 32.27 20.37
N GLY A 473 -37.66 33.07 21.42
CA GLY A 473 -38.37 33.00 22.70
C GLY A 473 -37.60 33.68 23.83
N PRO A 474 -38.27 34.19 24.87
CA PRO A 474 -37.64 34.87 26.00
C PRO A 474 -36.99 33.86 26.97
N GLY A 475 -36.09 33.04 26.47
CA GLY A 475 -35.31 32.13 27.31
C GLY A 475 -34.08 32.85 27.83
N LEU A 476 -34.19 33.47 28.99
CA LEU A 476 -33.07 33.99 29.73
C LEU A 476 -32.21 32.80 30.20
N GLU A 477 -30.97 32.72 29.78
CA GLU A 477 -30.01 31.73 30.29
C GLU A 477 -29.03 32.46 31.22
N LEU A 478 -28.83 31.90 32.39
CA LEU A 478 -27.91 32.42 33.38
C LEU A 478 -26.78 31.42 33.61
N ALA A 479 -25.58 31.74 33.17
CA ALA A 479 -24.42 30.92 33.44
C ALA A 479 -23.89 31.23 34.82
N LEU A 480 -23.75 30.21 35.63
CA LEU A 480 -23.17 30.22 36.96
C LEU A 480 -21.87 29.45 36.95
N SER A 481 -20.82 30.03 37.47
CA SER A 481 -19.55 29.37 37.75
C SER A 481 -19.25 29.50 39.23
N GLY A 482 -18.91 28.42 39.86
CA GLY A 482 -18.61 28.42 41.28
C GLY A 482 -17.58 27.34 41.66
N ARG A 483 -17.23 27.35 42.92
CA ARG A 483 -16.27 26.41 43.51
C ARG A 483 -16.82 25.90 44.84
N LEU A 484 -16.46 24.64 45.13
CA LEU A 484 -16.67 23.99 46.41
C LEU A 484 -15.33 23.56 46.97
N LEU A 485 -15.02 23.94 48.18
CA LEU A 485 -13.86 23.48 48.92
C LEU A 485 -14.16 22.10 49.52
N ASP A 486 -13.26 21.18 49.39
CA ASP A 486 -13.33 19.88 50.07
C ASP A 486 -12.50 19.96 51.38
N PRO A 487 -13.11 20.18 52.52
CA PRO A 487 -12.39 20.31 53.78
C PRO A 487 -11.80 18.98 54.28
N VAL A 488 -12.30 17.84 53.77
CA VAL A 488 -11.84 16.50 54.16
C VAL A 488 -10.55 16.12 53.41
N ASN A 489 -10.40 16.56 52.15
CA ASN A 489 -9.28 16.22 51.32
C ASN A 489 -8.60 17.44 50.67
N PRO A 490 -8.05 18.39 51.44
CA PRO A 490 -7.56 19.67 50.88
C PRO A 490 -6.31 19.54 49.98
N GLY A 491 -5.62 18.39 50.00
CA GLY A 491 -4.38 18.15 49.23
C GLY A 491 -4.47 17.01 48.23
N SER A 492 -5.63 16.40 48.06
CA SER A 492 -5.81 15.22 47.19
C SER A 492 -7.06 15.37 46.27
N ASN A 493 -7.42 14.32 45.59
CA ASN A 493 -8.59 14.31 44.74
C ASN A 493 -9.87 14.57 45.56
N VAL A 494 -10.77 15.37 44.99
CA VAL A 494 -12.05 15.75 45.58
C VAL A 494 -12.87 14.51 45.94
N SER A 495 -13.41 14.48 47.17
CA SER A 495 -14.19 13.35 47.68
C SER A 495 -15.50 13.14 46.92
N ALA A 496 -16.02 11.93 46.96
CA ALA A 496 -17.34 11.62 46.39
C ALA A 496 -18.46 12.43 47.07
N GLU A 497 -18.27 12.76 48.36
CA GLU A 497 -19.22 13.59 49.16
C GLU A 497 -19.30 15.02 48.61
N SER A 498 -18.17 15.61 48.24
CA SER A 498 -18.15 16.96 47.65
C SER A 498 -18.80 16.98 46.26
N HIS A 499 -18.65 15.94 45.47
CA HIS A 499 -19.42 15.79 44.23
C HIS A 499 -20.94 15.67 44.48
N GLU A 500 -21.31 14.95 45.53
CA GLU A 500 -22.73 14.78 45.89
C GLU A 500 -23.32 16.07 46.41
N LYS A 501 -22.54 16.89 47.14
CA LYS A 501 -22.97 18.24 47.58
C LYS A 501 -23.31 19.14 46.36
N VAL A 502 -22.46 19.15 45.34
CA VAL A 502 -22.73 19.93 44.12
C VAL A 502 -23.88 19.34 43.33
N ARG A 503 -24.05 18.02 43.26
CA ARG A 503 -25.23 17.41 42.63
C ARG A 503 -26.52 17.78 43.34
N ARG A 504 -26.52 17.80 44.68
CA ARG A 504 -27.68 18.30 45.46
C ARG A 504 -27.96 19.77 45.17
N LEU A 505 -26.94 20.60 45.03
CA LEU A 505 -27.10 21.97 44.59
C LEU A 505 -27.76 22.05 43.22
N CYS A 506 -27.26 21.29 42.26
CA CYS A 506 -27.88 21.23 40.91
C CYS A 506 -29.35 20.81 40.99
N ALA A 507 -29.66 19.76 41.76
CA ALA A 507 -31.03 19.29 41.94
C ALA A 507 -31.92 20.36 42.62
N SER A 508 -31.39 21.06 43.63
CA SER A 508 -32.06 22.15 44.30
C SER A 508 -32.33 23.33 43.35
N LEU A 509 -31.34 23.74 42.55
CA LEU A 509 -31.49 24.77 41.54
C LEU A 509 -32.51 24.41 40.45
N ALA A 510 -32.52 23.12 40.02
CA ALA A 510 -33.52 22.61 39.08
C ALA A 510 -34.96 22.66 39.64
N ALA A 511 -35.11 22.54 40.97
CA ALA A 511 -36.40 22.62 41.68
C ALA A 511 -36.84 24.05 41.96
N SER A 512 -36.07 25.07 41.59
CA SER A 512 -36.43 26.48 41.75
C SER A 512 -37.63 26.85 40.85
N PRO A 513 -38.63 27.61 41.35
CA PRO A 513 -39.76 28.05 40.54
C PRO A 513 -39.33 28.99 39.39
N PHE A 514 -38.15 29.58 39.48
CA PHE A 514 -37.57 30.48 38.48
C PHE A 514 -36.79 29.74 37.38
N VAL A 515 -36.47 28.45 37.56
CA VAL A 515 -35.66 27.65 36.67
C VAL A 515 -36.48 26.57 35.99
N THR A 516 -36.36 26.41 34.67
CA THR A 516 -37.05 25.34 33.93
C THR A 516 -36.19 24.09 33.87
N ARG A 517 -34.90 24.27 33.66
CA ARG A 517 -33.89 23.16 33.57
C ARG A 517 -32.48 23.68 33.71
N LEU A 518 -31.58 22.79 34.05
CA LEU A 518 -30.13 23.01 33.96
C LEU A 518 -29.59 22.51 32.64
N LYS A 519 -28.53 23.14 32.15
CA LYS A 519 -27.76 22.78 30.99
C LYS A 519 -26.26 22.94 31.27
N ASP A 520 -25.45 22.32 30.43
CA ASP A 520 -23.99 22.53 30.38
C ASP A 520 -23.29 22.30 31.74
N GLU A 521 -23.80 21.32 32.52
CA GLU A 521 -23.19 20.96 33.79
C GLU A 521 -21.79 20.42 33.57
N ARG A 522 -20.76 21.11 34.07
CA ARG A 522 -19.36 20.71 34.00
C ARG A 522 -18.76 20.77 35.39
N PHE A 523 -18.04 19.73 35.72
CA PHE A 523 -17.32 19.61 36.97
C PHE A 523 -15.84 19.42 36.67
N ASP A 524 -15.03 20.28 37.23
CA ASP A 524 -13.58 20.25 37.07
C ASP A 524 -12.92 20.06 38.44
N ASN A 525 -12.20 18.96 38.60
CA ASN A 525 -11.49 18.57 39.82
C ASN A 525 -9.95 18.56 39.62
N THR A 526 -9.45 19.30 38.63
CA THR A 526 -8.02 19.35 38.32
C THR A 526 -7.17 19.98 39.42
N ARG A 527 -7.75 20.76 40.30
CA ARG A 527 -7.07 21.36 41.46
C ARG A 527 -7.35 20.53 42.73
N PRO A 528 -6.31 20.08 43.43
CA PRO A 528 -6.51 19.36 44.68
C PRO A 528 -7.40 20.11 45.68
N GLY A 529 -8.31 19.39 46.31
CA GLY A 529 -9.22 19.94 47.32
C GLY A 529 -10.27 20.95 46.85
N LEU A 530 -10.38 21.21 45.55
CA LEU A 530 -11.31 22.21 45.01
C LEU A 530 -12.11 21.63 43.84
N LEU A 531 -13.42 21.55 43.97
CA LEU A 531 -14.33 21.20 42.90
C LEU A 531 -14.89 22.45 42.26
N ARG A 532 -14.53 22.74 41.04
CA ARG A 532 -15.13 23.79 40.24
C ARG A 532 -16.34 23.24 39.51
N PHE A 533 -17.41 24.02 39.48
CA PHE A 533 -18.61 23.70 38.70
C PHE A 533 -19.01 24.88 37.84
N ASP A 534 -19.40 24.57 36.61
CA ASP A 534 -20.00 25.51 35.68
C ASP A 534 -21.36 24.92 35.26
N LEU A 535 -22.40 25.73 35.32
CA LEU A 535 -23.75 25.31 34.95
C LEU A 535 -24.53 26.46 34.36
N THR A 536 -25.52 26.16 33.55
CA THR A 536 -26.37 27.15 32.92
C THR A 536 -27.81 26.90 33.35
N LEU A 537 -28.42 27.89 34.04
CA LEU A 537 -29.85 27.90 34.38
C LEU A 537 -30.63 28.40 33.17
N VAL A 538 -31.57 27.62 32.72
CA VAL A 538 -32.60 28.09 31.77
C VAL A 538 -33.77 28.60 32.57
N MET A 539 -33.98 29.92 32.54
CA MET A 539 -35.01 30.57 33.34
C MET A 539 -36.42 30.22 32.85
N ASN A 540 -37.34 30.19 33.78
CA ASN A 540 -38.72 29.85 33.48
C ASN A 540 -39.42 31.03 32.76
N PRO A 541 -39.86 30.85 31.51
CA PRO A 541 -40.52 31.91 30.75
C PRO A 541 -41.87 32.33 31.33
N ARG A 542 -42.45 31.50 32.22
CA ARG A 542 -43.72 31.86 32.94
C ARG A 542 -43.45 32.71 34.19
N SER A 543 -42.20 32.78 34.63
CA SER A 543 -41.76 33.66 35.71
C SER A 543 -40.55 34.48 35.23
N PRO A 544 -40.73 35.38 34.26
CA PRO A 544 -39.65 36.16 33.70
C PRO A 544 -39.07 37.10 34.76
N LEU A 545 -37.75 37.12 34.83
CA LEU A 545 -36.97 38.00 35.69
C LEU A 545 -36.91 39.41 35.15
#